data_48d6cc5bb705bd65f80d4a1897b6705d
#
_entry.id   48d6cc5bb705bd65f80d4a1897b6705d
#
_cell.length_a   1.000
_cell.length_b   1.000
_cell.length_c   1.000
_cell.angle_alpha   90.00
_cell.angle_beta   90.00
_cell.angle_gamma   90.00
#
_symmetry.space_group_name_H-M   'P 1'
#
loop_
_entity.id
_entity.type
_entity.pdbx_description
1 polymer ?
#
loop_
_entity_poly.entity_id
_entity_poly.type
_entity_poly.pdbx_seq_one_letter_code
_entity_poly.pdbx_strand_id
1 'polypeptide(L)'
;MSLFNNAENPRTLPPLAERMRPNTLAAFLGQQHLVAENRLLAKAIKADRLFSIILWGPPGCGKTTLAKIIASQVDAHFYELSAVSSGVKDVRAAMAKAKANRELGKPSILFIDEIHRFNKAQQDALLQAVENGIITLIGATTENPSFEVISPLLSRCQVLKLTSHSKEDLASILEHALSEDLFLSTQNIQFEDKGRDLLLESVSGDARRLLNALEISTSI
;
A
#
# COMPACT_ATOMS: atom_id res chain seq x y z
N MET A 1 13.10 40.74 -7.89
CA MET A 1 11.83 40.27 -7.31
C MET A 1 11.91 38.75 -7.18
N SER A 2 12.04 38.28 -5.94
CA SER A 2 12.30 36.89 -5.62
C SER A 2 11.01 36.08 -5.75
N LEU A 3 10.98 35.09 -6.67
CA LEU A 3 9.85 34.19 -6.92
C LEU A 3 9.95 32.85 -6.16
N PHE A 4 10.86 32.78 -5.18
CA PHE A 4 11.07 31.54 -4.40
C PHE A 4 11.06 31.86 -2.91
N ASN A 5 9.87 32.03 -2.34
CA ASN A 5 9.67 32.02 -0.89
C ASN A 5 8.30 31.45 -0.55
N ASN A 6 8.04 30.19 -0.96
CA ASN A 6 7.13 29.33 -0.22
C ASN A 6 7.99 28.23 0.40
N ALA A 7 8.65 28.55 1.50
CA ALA A 7 9.03 27.53 2.48
C ALA A 7 7.71 26.94 2.97
N GLU A 8 7.32 25.78 2.42
CA GLU A 8 6.14 25.07 2.86
C GLU A 8 6.27 24.85 4.37
N ASN A 9 5.29 25.34 5.10
CA ASN A 9 5.27 25.21 6.54
C ASN A 9 5.22 23.70 6.86
N PRO A 10 6.17 23.11 7.61
CA PRO A 10 6.19 21.70 7.91
C PRO A 10 4.87 21.17 8.51
N ARG A 11 4.08 22.05 9.10
CA ARG A 11 2.75 21.72 9.64
C ARG A 11 1.66 21.49 8.58
N THR A 12 1.92 21.77 7.31
CA THR A 12 0.98 21.57 6.19
C THR A 12 1.34 20.39 5.31
N LEU A 13 2.48 19.76 5.54
CA LEU A 13 2.91 18.59 4.77
C LEU A 13 2.14 17.33 5.20
N PRO A 14 1.87 16.41 4.26
CA PRO A 14 1.40 15.06 4.61
C PRO A 14 2.38 14.38 5.58
N PRO A 15 1.93 13.40 6.38
CA PRO A 15 2.82 12.63 7.25
C PRO A 15 4.00 12.03 6.48
N LEU A 16 5.17 11.93 7.12
CA LEU A 16 6.40 11.41 6.51
C LEU A 16 6.19 10.03 5.87
N ALA A 17 5.41 9.17 6.51
CA ALA A 17 5.06 7.86 5.97
C ALA A 17 4.29 7.91 4.63
N GLU A 18 3.61 9.01 4.33
CA GLU A 18 2.97 9.22 3.02
C GLU A 18 3.93 9.86 2.03
N ARG A 19 4.74 10.84 2.45
CA ARG A 19 5.74 11.51 1.60
C ARG A 19 6.80 10.51 1.10
N MET A 20 7.22 9.58 1.95
CA MET A 20 8.23 8.56 1.65
C MET A 20 7.66 7.29 1.00
N ARG A 21 6.39 7.30 0.61
CA ARG A 21 5.76 6.16 -0.04
C ARG A 21 6.38 5.93 -1.43
N PRO A 22 7.00 4.77 -1.70
CA PRO A 22 7.53 4.46 -3.02
C PRO A 22 6.40 4.36 -4.06
N ASN A 23 6.68 4.82 -5.27
CA ASN A 23 5.75 4.81 -6.41
C ASN A 23 6.13 3.79 -7.50
N THR A 24 7.25 3.08 -7.33
CA THR A 24 7.71 2.02 -8.25
C THR A 24 8.08 0.75 -7.49
N LEU A 25 8.03 -0.41 -8.18
CA LEU A 25 8.50 -1.67 -7.59
C LEU A 25 10.00 -1.67 -7.28
N ALA A 26 10.79 -0.93 -8.04
CA ALA A 26 12.24 -0.82 -7.83
C ALA A 26 12.57 -0.10 -6.51
N ALA A 27 11.77 0.90 -6.14
CA ALA A 27 11.92 1.63 -4.89
C ALA A 27 11.22 0.94 -3.70
N PHE A 28 10.46 -0.14 -3.94
CA PHE A 28 9.74 -0.88 -2.90
C PHE A 28 10.69 -1.81 -2.14
N LEU A 29 11.10 -1.40 -0.96
CA LEU A 29 12.06 -2.14 -0.13
C LEU A 29 11.40 -3.34 0.55
N GLY A 30 12.17 -4.41 0.70
CA GLY A 30 11.70 -5.67 1.25
C GLY A 30 10.83 -6.49 0.29
N GLN A 31 10.18 -7.53 0.78
CA GLN A 31 9.22 -8.38 0.05
C GLN A 31 9.76 -9.00 -1.25
N GLN A 32 11.06 -9.23 -1.37
CA GLN A 32 11.71 -9.74 -2.59
C GLN A 32 11.11 -11.05 -3.10
N HIS A 33 10.57 -11.86 -2.19
CA HIS A 33 9.86 -13.11 -2.53
C HIS A 33 8.58 -12.88 -3.34
N LEU A 34 8.03 -11.64 -3.37
CA LEU A 34 6.83 -11.26 -4.12
C LEU A 34 7.14 -10.38 -5.33
N VAL A 35 8.07 -9.40 -5.17
CA VAL A 35 8.26 -8.31 -6.13
C VAL A 35 9.49 -8.46 -7.03
N ALA A 36 10.38 -9.42 -6.77
CA ALA A 36 11.53 -9.65 -7.63
C ALA A 36 11.09 -9.91 -9.09
N GLU A 37 11.91 -9.52 -10.07
CA GLU A 37 11.57 -9.54 -11.50
C GLU A 37 11.07 -10.89 -12.03
N ASN A 38 11.57 -11.99 -11.48
CA ASN A 38 11.21 -13.35 -11.86
C ASN A 38 9.91 -13.84 -11.20
N ARG A 39 9.30 -13.07 -10.32
CA ARG A 39 8.10 -13.45 -9.57
C ARG A 39 6.82 -13.18 -10.36
N LEU A 40 5.76 -13.92 -10.00
CA LEU A 40 4.47 -13.89 -10.67
C LEU A 40 3.90 -12.47 -10.77
N LEU A 41 3.95 -11.71 -9.67
CA LEU A 41 3.41 -10.36 -9.61
C LEU A 41 4.12 -9.41 -10.59
N ALA A 42 5.45 -9.39 -10.59
CA ALA A 42 6.23 -8.56 -11.49
C ALA A 42 5.99 -8.92 -12.97
N LYS A 43 5.88 -10.23 -13.28
CA LYS A 43 5.55 -10.70 -14.63
C LYS A 43 4.14 -10.31 -15.05
N ALA A 44 3.16 -10.39 -14.15
CA ALA A 44 1.77 -10.02 -14.44
C ALA A 44 1.65 -8.52 -14.75
N ILE A 45 2.34 -7.68 -13.98
CA ILE A 45 2.40 -6.23 -14.20
C ILE A 45 3.05 -5.93 -15.56
N LYS A 46 4.22 -6.50 -15.85
CA LYS A 46 4.92 -6.31 -17.15
C LYS A 46 4.09 -6.76 -18.35
N ALA A 47 3.22 -7.77 -18.18
CA ALA A 47 2.34 -8.30 -19.22
C ALA A 47 0.98 -7.60 -19.31
N ASP A 48 0.71 -6.58 -18.48
CA ASP A 48 -0.58 -5.91 -18.34
C ASP A 48 -1.74 -6.91 -18.11
N ARG A 49 -1.48 -7.97 -17.36
CA ARG A 49 -2.43 -9.06 -17.06
C ARG A 49 -2.58 -9.25 -15.56
N LEU A 50 -3.23 -8.28 -14.92
CA LEU A 50 -3.50 -8.37 -13.51
C LEU A 50 -4.59 -9.40 -13.20
N PHE A 51 -4.41 -10.05 -12.07
CA PHE A 51 -5.38 -10.93 -11.43
C PHE A 51 -5.77 -10.36 -10.07
N SER A 52 -6.91 -10.78 -9.55
CA SER A 52 -7.33 -10.36 -8.21
C SER A 52 -6.44 -10.95 -7.13
N ILE A 53 -6.13 -10.15 -6.10
CA ILE A 53 -5.11 -10.44 -5.09
C ILE A 53 -5.66 -10.15 -3.69
N ILE A 54 -5.30 -10.99 -2.73
CA ILE A 54 -5.42 -10.68 -1.31
C ILE A 54 -4.00 -10.51 -0.74
N LEU A 55 -3.68 -9.30 -0.31
CA LEU A 55 -2.43 -8.96 0.38
C LEU A 55 -2.61 -9.21 1.87
N TRP A 56 -1.93 -10.22 2.39
CA TRP A 56 -2.00 -10.61 3.80
C TRP A 56 -0.67 -10.38 4.50
N GLY A 57 -0.68 -9.69 5.62
CA GLY A 57 0.55 -9.48 6.40
C GLY A 57 0.36 -8.44 7.51
N PRO A 58 1.37 -8.27 8.37
CA PRO A 58 1.33 -7.38 9.52
C PRO A 58 1.13 -5.90 9.11
N PRO A 59 0.79 -5.01 10.07
CA PRO A 59 0.77 -3.57 9.83
C PRO A 59 2.13 -3.07 9.33
N GLY A 60 2.13 -2.00 8.54
CA GLY A 60 3.34 -1.31 8.08
C GLY A 60 4.26 -2.09 7.13
N CYS A 61 3.88 -3.30 6.67
CA CYS A 61 4.68 -4.10 5.73
C CYS A 61 4.53 -3.70 4.25
N GLY A 62 3.74 -2.66 3.94
CA GLY A 62 3.64 -2.11 2.59
C GLY A 62 2.43 -2.56 1.75
N LYS A 63 1.38 -3.20 2.31
CA LYS A 63 0.20 -3.67 1.56
C LYS A 63 -0.45 -2.59 0.69
N THR A 64 -0.83 -1.46 1.29
CA THR A 64 -1.44 -0.33 0.58
C THR A 64 -0.49 0.29 -0.44
N THR A 65 0.80 0.37 -0.11
CA THR A 65 1.84 0.87 -1.00
C THR A 65 1.97 -0.01 -2.25
N LEU A 66 2.05 -1.33 -2.05
CA LEU A 66 2.12 -2.28 -3.16
C LEU A 66 0.89 -2.20 -4.07
N ALA A 67 -0.31 -2.06 -3.49
CA ALA A 67 -1.55 -1.89 -4.27
C ALA A 67 -1.51 -0.63 -5.15
N LYS A 68 -1.05 0.50 -4.61
CA LYS A 68 -0.91 1.77 -5.35
C LYS A 68 0.13 1.66 -6.47
N ILE A 69 1.28 1.02 -6.21
CA ILE A 69 2.31 0.76 -7.22
C ILE A 69 1.75 -0.09 -8.37
N ILE A 70 1.05 -1.17 -8.04
CA ILE A 70 0.43 -2.04 -9.06
C ILE A 70 -0.50 -1.21 -9.95
N ALA A 71 -1.38 -0.42 -9.33
CA ALA A 71 -2.36 0.36 -10.06
C ALA A 71 -1.73 1.41 -11.00
N SER A 72 -0.65 2.07 -10.55
CA SER A 72 0.05 3.07 -11.35
C SER A 72 0.79 2.47 -12.55
N GLN A 73 1.24 1.21 -12.45
CA GLN A 73 2.01 0.55 -13.51
C GLN A 73 1.17 -0.07 -14.63
N VAL A 74 -0.14 -0.26 -14.40
CA VAL A 74 -1.04 -0.87 -15.38
C VAL A 74 -2.06 0.12 -15.95
N ASP A 75 -1.87 1.43 -15.74
CA ASP A 75 -2.77 2.50 -16.19
C ASP A 75 -4.26 2.21 -15.89
N ALA A 76 -4.53 1.69 -14.70
CA ALA A 76 -5.89 1.36 -14.26
C ALA A 76 -6.49 2.47 -13.39
N HIS A 77 -7.79 2.67 -13.49
CA HIS A 77 -8.51 3.49 -12.51
C HIS A 77 -8.46 2.83 -11.14
N PHE A 78 -7.95 3.55 -10.15
CA PHE A 78 -7.80 3.07 -8.79
C PHE A 78 -8.91 3.61 -7.89
N TYR A 79 -9.69 2.71 -7.32
CA TYR A 79 -10.71 3.02 -6.32
C TYR A 79 -10.27 2.44 -4.99
N GLU A 80 -10.19 3.28 -3.97
CA GLU A 80 -9.79 2.89 -2.62
C GLU A 80 -10.99 2.96 -1.68
N LEU A 81 -11.26 1.86 -0.98
CA LEU A 81 -12.26 1.76 0.07
C LEU A 81 -11.61 1.22 1.35
N SER A 82 -12.01 1.77 2.49
CA SER A 82 -11.68 1.19 3.79
C SER A 82 -12.87 0.41 4.30
N ALA A 83 -12.70 -0.88 4.55
CA ALA A 83 -13.80 -1.71 5.06
C ALA A 83 -14.26 -1.30 6.48
N VAL A 84 -13.47 -0.49 7.17
CA VAL A 84 -13.84 0.08 8.48
C VAL A 84 -14.91 1.17 8.35
N SER A 85 -14.84 2.00 7.29
CA SER A 85 -15.69 3.17 7.10
C SER A 85 -16.66 3.07 5.93
N SER A 86 -16.42 2.14 4.99
CA SER A 86 -17.22 2.01 3.76
C SER A 86 -18.37 1.01 3.90
N GLY A 87 -19.55 1.41 3.42
CA GLY A 87 -20.75 0.57 3.40
C GLY A 87 -21.03 -0.07 2.03
N VAL A 88 -22.12 -0.85 1.96
CA VAL A 88 -22.59 -1.45 0.71
C VAL A 88 -22.84 -0.41 -0.41
N LYS A 89 -23.24 0.80 -0.03
CA LYS A 89 -23.46 1.91 -1.00
C LYS A 89 -22.15 2.30 -1.69
N ASP A 90 -21.06 2.40 -0.95
CA ASP A 90 -19.76 2.80 -1.47
C ASP A 90 -19.20 1.74 -2.41
N VAL A 91 -19.32 0.46 -2.03
CA VAL A 91 -18.97 -0.67 -2.88
C VAL A 91 -19.76 -0.63 -4.20
N ARG A 92 -21.08 -0.44 -4.15
CA ARG A 92 -21.93 -0.35 -5.35
C ARG A 92 -21.57 0.86 -6.22
N ALA A 93 -21.28 2.01 -5.61
CA ALA A 93 -20.86 3.21 -6.33
C ALA A 93 -19.52 2.98 -7.07
N ALA A 94 -18.53 2.36 -6.42
CA ALA A 94 -17.26 2.00 -7.05
C ALA A 94 -17.46 1.03 -8.21
N MET A 95 -18.32 0.01 -8.05
CA MET A 95 -18.65 -0.93 -9.11
C MET A 95 -19.35 -0.28 -10.31
N ALA A 96 -20.26 0.66 -10.07
CA ALA A 96 -20.93 1.39 -11.15
C ALA A 96 -19.94 2.21 -11.99
N LYS A 97 -18.98 2.88 -11.32
CA LYS A 97 -17.89 3.61 -11.99
C LYS A 97 -16.98 2.64 -12.77
N ALA A 98 -16.61 1.51 -12.18
CA ALA A 98 -15.78 0.51 -12.83
C ALA A 98 -16.45 -0.09 -14.07
N LYS A 99 -17.78 -0.31 -14.02
CA LYS A 99 -18.56 -0.76 -15.19
C LYS A 99 -18.53 0.27 -16.31
N ALA A 100 -18.73 1.56 -16.01
CA ALA A 100 -18.63 2.62 -17.01
C ALA A 100 -17.22 2.72 -17.62
N ASN A 101 -16.16 2.59 -16.80
CA ASN A 101 -14.78 2.56 -17.32
C ASN A 101 -14.55 1.37 -18.26
N ARG A 102 -15.07 0.20 -17.92
CA ARG A 102 -14.93 -0.98 -18.76
C ARG A 102 -15.58 -0.80 -20.13
N GLU A 103 -16.72 -0.14 -20.21
CA GLU A 103 -17.39 0.20 -21.47
C GLU A 103 -16.52 1.11 -22.35
N LEU A 104 -15.60 1.89 -21.72
CA LEU A 104 -14.61 2.72 -22.39
C LEU A 104 -13.26 2.00 -22.63
N GLY A 105 -13.19 0.69 -22.35
CA GLY A 105 -11.98 -0.12 -22.49
C GLY A 105 -10.90 0.15 -21.41
N LYS A 106 -11.26 0.81 -20.30
CA LYS A 106 -10.32 1.15 -19.24
C LYS A 106 -10.43 0.18 -18.06
N PRO A 107 -9.33 -0.45 -17.64
CA PRO A 107 -9.34 -1.34 -16.48
C PRO A 107 -9.59 -0.57 -15.18
N SER A 108 -10.16 -1.26 -14.20
CA SER A 108 -10.42 -0.70 -12.87
C SER A 108 -9.93 -1.64 -11.79
N ILE A 109 -9.14 -1.11 -10.87
CA ILE A 109 -8.69 -1.78 -9.65
C ILE A 109 -9.52 -1.25 -8.49
N LEU A 110 -10.14 -2.15 -7.73
CA LEU A 110 -10.77 -1.84 -6.46
C LEU A 110 -9.88 -2.35 -5.33
N PHE A 111 -9.26 -1.41 -4.62
CA PHE A 111 -8.50 -1.70 -3.41
C PHE A 111 -9.40 -1.59 -2.19
N ILE A 112 -9.38 -2.62 -1.34
CA ILE A 112 -10.13 -2.64 -0.09
C ILE A 112 -9.16 -2.88 1.06
N ASP A 113 -8.96 -1.84 1.87
CA ASP A 113 -8.18 -1.97 3.09
C ASP A 113 -9.00 -2.63 4.18
N GLU A 114 -8.37 -3.53 4.94
CA GLU A 114 -8.98 -4.33 6.02
C GLU A 114 -10.22 -5.12 5.55
N ILE A 115 -10.13 -5.81 4.39
CA ILE A 115 -11.23 -6.54 3.74
C ILE A 115 -11.96 -7.52 4.69
N HIS A 116 -11.29 -8.01 5.72
CA HIS A 116 -11.87 -8.88 6.75
C HIS A 116 -12.99 -8.20 7.56
N ARG A 117 -13.07 -6.87 7.54
CA ARG A 117 -14.15 -6.11 8.19
C ARG A 117 -15.44 -6.10 7.37
N PHE A 118 -15.39 -6.44 6.11
CA PHE A 118 -16.60 -6.58 5.30
C PHE A 118 -17.39 -7.82 5.70
N ASN A 119 -18.70 -7.64 5.87
CA ASN A 119 -19.60 -8.77 6.09
C ASN A 119 -19.80 -9.62 4.82
N LYS A 120 -20.40 -10.79 4.97
CA LYS A 120 -20.61 -11.74 3.84
C LYS A 120 -21.34 -11.10 2.66
N ALA A 121 -22.38 -10.30 2.89
CA ALA A 121 -23.14 -9.66 1.81
C ALA A 121 -22.30 -8.63 1.02
N GLN A 122 -21.37 -7.94 1.68
CA GLN A 122 -20.43 -7.03 1.01
C GLN A 122 -19.40 -7.81 0.19
N GLN A 123 -18.90 -8.92 0.72
CA GLN A 123 -17.96 -9.79 -0.01
C GLN A 123 -18.64 -10.51 -1.19
N ASP A 124 -19.91 -10.95 -1.06
CA ASP A 124 -20.69 -11.52 -2.15
C ASP A 124 -20.92 -10.51 -3.29
N ALA A 125 -21.14 -9.24 -2.96
CA ALA A 125 -21.24 -8.18 -3.97
C ALA A 125 -19.94 -8.02 -4.77
N LEU A 126 -18.77 -8.13 -4.11
CA LEU A 126 -17.46 -8.12 -4.78
C LEU A 126 -17.26 -9.33 -5.69
N LEU A 127 -17.72 -10.51 -5.26
CA LEU A 127 -17.58 -11.76 -6.00
C LEU A 127 -18.12 -11.63 -7.43
N GLN A 128 -19.35 -11.12 -7.57
CA GLN A 128 -19.96 -10.94 -8.91
C GLN A 128 -19.15 -9.99 -9.81
N ALA A 129 -18.58 -8.93 -9.24
CA ALA A 129 -17.80 -7.97 -10.01
C ALA A 129 -16.44 -8.55 -10.46
N VAL A 130 -15.81 -9.36 -9.60
CA VAL A 130 -14.57 -10.10 -9.93
C VAL A 130 -14.83 -11.16 -11.00
N GLU A 131 -15.87 -11.98 -10.84
CA GLU A 131 -16.25 -13.02 -11.81
C GLU A 131 -16.54 -12.47 -13.20
N ASN A 132 -17.24 -11.35 -13.25
CA ASN A 132 -17.58 -10.70 -14.51
C ASN A 132 -16.42 -9.86 -15.09
N GLY A 133 -15.26 -9.78 -14.40
CA GLY A 133 -14.12 -8.96 -14.83
C GLY A 133 -14.43 -7.46 -14.90
N ILE A 134 -15.38 -6.99 -14.08
CA ILE A 134 -15.70 -5.55 -13.97
C ILE A 134 -14.60 -4.83 -13.21
N ILE A 135 -14.01 -5.50 -12.21
CA ILE A 135 -12.90 -5.02 -11.42
C ILE A 135 -11.81 -6.09 -11.30
N THR A 136 -10.58 -5.64 -11.11
CA THR A 136 -9.53 -6.42 -10.47
C THR A 136 -9.52 -6.05 -8.98
N LEU A 137 -9.75 -7.01 -8.11
CA LEU A 137 -9.78 -6.79 -6.68
C LEU A 137 -8.37 -6.87 -6.10
N ILE A 138 -7.99 -5.90 -5.28
CA ILE A 138 -6.84 -6.00 -4.37
C ILE A 138 -7.36 -5.81 -2.95
N GLY A 139 -7.53 -6.89 -2.20
CA GLY A 139 -7.88 -6.84 -0.78
C GLY A 139 -6.64 -6.81 0.09
N ALA A 140 -6.61 -5.99 1.14
CA ALA A 140 -5.57 -6.01 2.16
C ALA A 140 -6.15 -6.46 3.51
N THR A 141 -5.39 -7.25 4.26
CA THR A 141 -5.80 -7.72 5.57
C THR A 141 -4.60 -8.03 6.46
N THR A 142 -4.77 -7.82 7.76
CA THR A 142 -3.84 -8.29 8.80
C THR A 142 -4.21 -9.67 9.31
N GLU A 143 -5.46 -10.09 9.12
CA GLU A 143 -5.98 -11.38 9.58
C GLU A 143 -5.79 -12.47 8.52
N ASN A 144 -5.83 -13.74 8.95
CA ASN A 144 -5.70 -14.86 8.02
C ASN A 144 -6.91 -14.94 7.07
N PRO A 145 -6.71 -14.71 5.75
CA PRO A 145 -7.82 -14.63 4.80
C PRO A 145 -8.61 -15.93 4.68
N SER A 146 -8.04 -17.07 5.04
CA SER A 146 -8.74 -18.36 5.01
C SER A 146 -9.93 -18.44 5.98
N PHE A 147 -9.95 -17.60 7.01
CA PHE A 147 -11.03 -17.55 7.99
C PHE A 147 -11.98 -16.37 7.77
N GLU A 148 -11.47 -15.29 7.19
CA GLU A 148 -12.15 -13.99 7.14
C GLU A 148 -12.75 -13.66 5.76
N VAL A 149 -12.17 -14.22 4.70
CA VAL A 149 -12.66 -14.01 3.34
C VAL A 149 -13.49 -15.22 2.91
N ILE A 150 -14.66 -14.96 2.31
CA ILE A 150 -15.53 -16.05 1.84
C ILE A 150 -14.82 -16.92 0.80
N SER A 151 -14.98 -18.23 0.91
CA SER A 151 -14.30 -19.21 0.04
C SER A 151 -14.49 -18.96 -1.46
N PRO A 152 -15.70 -18.57 -1.96
CA PRO A 152 -15.88 -18.26 -3.37
C PRO A 152 -15.02 -17.07 -3.85
N LEU A 153 -14.86 -16.03 -3.04
CA LEU A 153 -14.02 -14.89 -3.38
C LEU A 153 -12.54 -15.25 -3.30
N LEU A 154 -12.15 -15.99 -2.25
CA LEU A 154 -10.78 -16.44 -2.05
C LEU A 154 -10.29 -17.34 -3.20
N SER A 155 -11.16 -18.22 -3.75
CA SER A 155 -10.83 -19.10 -4.88
C SER A 155 -10.55 -18.35 -6.19
N ARG A 156 -10.92 -17.07 -6.29
CA ARG A 156 -10.71 -16.20 -7.45
C ARG A 156 -9.57 -15.19 -7.25
N CYS A 157 -8.96 -15.23 -6.09
CA CYS A 157 -7.87 -14.32 -5.73
C CYS A 157 -6.59 -15.10 -5.45
N GLN A 158 -5.45 -14.56 -5.84
CA GLN A 158 -4.15 -15.06 -5.41
C GLN A 158 -3.81 -14.44 -4.05
N VAL A 159 -3.58 -15.27 -3.03
CA VAL A 159 -3.11 -14.77 -1.72
C VAL A 159 -1.61 -14.54 -1.80
N LEU A 160 -1.18 -13.31 -1.50
CA LEU A 160 0.22 -12.92 -1.39
C LEU A 160 0.50 -12.55 0.07
N LYS A 161 1.41 -13.30 0.70
CA LYS A 161 1.80 -13.08 2.10
C LYS A 161 2.98 -12.12 2.16
N LEU A 162 2.77 -10.96 2.76
CA LEU A 162 3.82 -10.02 3.11
C LEU A 162 4.35 -10.34 4.52
N THR A 163 5.63 -10.11 4.74
CA THR A 163 6.31 -10.28 6.01
C THR A 163 6.66 -8.92 6.64
N SER A 164 6.94 -8.89 7.93
CA SER A 164 7.55 -7.73 8.56
C SER A 164 8.87 -7.39 7.88
N HIS A 165 9.22 -6.10 7.83
CA HIS A 165 10.54 -5.68 7.34
C HIS A 165 11.65 -6.20 8.25
N SER A 166 12.77 -6.57 7.65
CA SER A 166 14.00 -6.88 8.40
C SER A 166 14.61 -5.60 8.99
N LYS A 167 15.58 -5.75 9.90
CA LYS A 167 16.32 -4.59 10.46
C LYS A 167 17.07 -3.84 9.35
N GLU A 168 17.58 -4.56 8.37
CA GLU A 168 18.28 -4.02 7.20
C GLU A 168 17.32 -3.24 6.28
N ASP A 169 16.11 -3.78 6.02
CA ASP A 169 15.09 -3.07 5.26
C ASP A 169 14.70 -1.77 5.96
N LEU A 170 14.45 -1.81 7.28
CA LEU A 170 14.12 -0.64 8.07
C LEU A 170 15.25 0.39 8.10
N ALA A 171 16.50 -0.05 8.20
CA ALA A 171 17.66 0.83 8.13
C ALA A 171 17.74 1.55 6.77
N SER A 172 17.49 0.82 5.68
CA SER A 172 17.45 1.39 4.33
C SER A 172 16.29 2.39 4.16
N ILE A 173 15.12 2.11 4.73
CA ILE A 173 13.97 3.04 4.74
C ILE A 173 14.31 4.31 5.53
N LEU A 174 14.96 4.18 6.67
CA LEU A 174 15.39 5.31 7.50
C LEU A 174 16.38 6.21 6.75
N GLU A 175 17.41 5.62 6.16
CA GLU A 175 18.42 6.35 5.38
C GLU A 175 17.80 7.05 4.17
N HIS A 176 16.91 6.37 3.46
CA HIS A 176 16.19 6.97 2.34
C HIS A 176 15.33 8.17 2.80
N ALA A 177 14.65 8.06 3.95
CA ALA A 177 13.86 9.17 4.47
C ALA A 177 14.73 10.37 4.86
N LEU A 178 15.90 10.15 5.44
CA LEU A 178 16.83 11.21 5.83
C LEU A 178 17.47 11.92 4.63
N SER A 179 17.71 11.18 3.52
CA SER A 179 18.35 11.74 2.33
C SER A 179 17.37 12.38 1.35
N GLU A 180 16.19 11.84 1.19
CA GLU A 180 15.27 12.22 0.11
C GLU A 180 14.07 13.06 0.57
N ASP A 181 13.69 13.05 1.85
CA ASP A 181 12.63 13.93 2.32
C ASP A 181 13.07 15.39 2.30
N LEU A 182 12.31 16.25 1.63
CA LEU A 182 12.64 17.66 1.43
C LEU A 182 12.91 18.44 2.72
N PHE A 183 12.29 18.02 3.82
CA PHE A 183 12.46 18.67 5.12
C PHE A 183 13.62 18.06 5.91
N LEU A 184 13.67 16.72 6.00
CA LEU A 184 14.68 16.04 6.82
C LEU A 184 16.10 16.18 6.25
N SER A 185 16.24 16.15 4.92
CA SER A 185 17.56 16.29 4.25
C SER A 185 18.25 17.61 4.53
N THR A 186 17.51 18.65 4.92
CA THR A 186 18.08 19.96 5.26
C THR A 186 18.51 20.10 6.73
N GLN A 187 18.10 19.15 7.60
CA GLN A 187 18.29 19.27 9.05
C GLN A 187 19.60 18.71 9.60
N ASN A 188 20.45 18.09 8.76
CA ASN A 188 21.71 17.45 9.18
C ASN A 188 21.55 16.55 10.43
N ILE A 189 20.51 15.70 10.42
CA ILE A 189 20.17 14.83 11.53
C ILE A 189 21.25 13.77 11.71
N GLN A 190 21.80 13.67 12.91
CA GLN A 190 22.78 12.66 13.28
C GLN A 190 22.18 11.74 14.35
N PHE A 191 22.27 10.45 14.11
CA PHE A 191 21.92 9.44 15.09
C PHE A 191 23.18 8.95 15.80
N GLU A 192 23.10 8.83 17.12
CA GLU A 192 24.02 7.95 17.83
C GLU A 192 23.71 6.49 17.46
N ASP A 193 24.73 5.65 17.27
CA ASP A 193 24.55 4.24 16.86
C ASP A 193 23.55 3.48 17.75
N LYS A 194 23.65 3.68 19.07
CA LYS A 194 22.72 3.09 20.03
C LYS A 194 21.28 3.60 19.85
N GLY A 195 21.08 4.88 19.57
CA GLY A 195 19.77 5.49 19.36
C GLY A 195 19.12 4.95 18.09
N ARG A 196 19.89 4.80 17.00
CA ARG A 196 19.46 4.20 15.76
C ARG A 196 19.00 2.76 15.96
N ASP A 197 19.80 1.94 16.63
CA ASP A 197 19.49 0.54 16.89
C ASP A 197 18.22 0.40 17.72
N LEU A 198 18.07 1.18 18.78
CA LEU A 198 16.87 1.19 19.63
C LEU A 198 15.61 1.57 18.82
N LEU A 199 15.70 2.57 17.95
CA LEU A 199 14.60 2.98 17.08
C LEU A 199 14.17 1.82 16.18
N LEU A 200 15.11 1.18 15.47
CA LEU A 200 14.85 0.07 14.57
C LEU A 200 14.24 -1.16 15.28
N GLU A 201 14.69 -1.45 16.49
CA GLU A 201 14.17 -2.55 17.30
C GLU A 201 12.75 -2.28 17.83
N SER A 202 12.49 -1.04 18.26
CA SER A 202 11.22 -0.64 18.88
C SER A 202 10.01 -0.77 17.93
N VAL A 203 10.23 -0.66 16.62
CA VAL A 203 9.15 -0.67 15.62
C VAL A 203 8.78 -2.06 15.11
N SER A 204 9.51 -3.11 15.50
CA SER A 204 9.16 -4.52 15.23
C SER A 204 8.80 -4.81 13.77
N GLY A 205 9.53 -4.25 12.80
CA GLY A 205 9.32 -4.48 11.37
C GLY A 205 8.22 -3.63 10.72
N ASP A 206 7.67 -2.64 11.42
CA ASP A 206 6.63 -1.73 10.91
C ASP A 206 7.27 -0.43 10.39
N ALA A 207 7.36 -0.28 9.06
CA ALA A 207 7.93 0.90 8.42
C ALA A 207 7.12 2.19 8.67
N ARG A 208 5.79 2.08 8.85
CA ARG A 208 4.95 3.24 9.16
C ARG A 208 5.27 3.77 10.56
N ARG A 209 5.42 2.86 11.53
CA ARG A 209 5.84 3.23 12.90
C ARG A 209 7.22 3.87 12.92
N LEU A 210 8.18 3.34 12.13
CA LEU A 210 9.51 3.91 11.99
C LEU A 210 9.46 5.38 11.52
N LEU A 211 8.76 5.62 10.40
CA LEU A 211 8.68 6.96 9.81
C LEU A 211 7.91 7.92 10.71
N ASN A 212 6.85 7.48 11.38
CA ASN A 212 6.15 8.32 12.36
C ASN A 212 7.04 8.67 13.57
N ALA A 213 7.81 7.70 14.10
CA ALA A 213 8.71 7.95 15.20
C ALA A 213 9.83 8.92 14.79
N LEU A 214 10.39 8.78 13.59
CA LEU A 214 11.35 9.72 13.02
C LEU A 214 10.78 11.14 12.92
N GLU A 215 9.58 11.29 12.34
CA GLU A 215 8.91 12.58 12.17
C GLU A 215 8.67 13.28 13.51
N ILE A 216 8.20 12.55 14.53
CA ILE A 216 7.99 13.08 15.88
C ILE A 216 9.33 13.52 16.49
N SER A 217 10.36 12.68 16.39
CA SER A 217 11.67 12.97 16.99
C SER A 217 12.37 14.20 16.38
N THR A 218 12.06 14.53 15.13
CA THR A 218 12.64 15.67 14.40
C THR A 218 11.76 16.91 14.43
N SER A 219 10.56 16.83 14.99
CA SER A 219 9.62 17.96 15.12
C SER A 219 9.74 18.68 16.47
N ILE A 220 10.55 18.15 17.40
CA ILE A 220 10.82 18.72 18.72
C ILE A 220 12.11 19.50 18.70
#